data_e23e26518cba5a9d148ee85a7dc68843
#
_entry.id   e23e26518cba5a9d148ee85a7dc68843
#
_cell.length_a   1.000
_cell.length_b   1.000
_cell.length_c   1.000
_cell.angle_alpha   90.00
_cell.angle_beta   90.00
_cell.angle_gamma   90.00
#
_symmetry.space_group_name_H-M   'P 1'
#
loop_
_entity.id
_entity.type
_entity.pdbx_description
1 polymer ?
#
loop_
_entity_poly.entity_id
_entity_poly.type
_entity_poly.pdbx_seq_one_letter_code
_entity_poly.pdbx_strand_id
1 'polypeptide(L)'
;MTAPGQLPLGDVGLLQLAEHAERLDRLAAAVETLTEHVRALAGDDTGTLRGYEPIPAPRWLAMDDAERAEATARLRSWVEQVLRPLYGHLATGLPACWPEHPLVLVTFDWLSELHSVLYLQPRRSAQMLAGQAEYQTRLLPAALSQVRQETTGCQHNGKAATT
;
A
#
# COMPACT_ATOMS: atom_id res chain seq x y z
N MET A 1 79.85 -1.18 -6.07
CA MET A 1 78.55 -1.47 -6.76
C MET A 1 77.62 -2.11 -5.72
N THR A 2 76.77 -1.31 -5.09
CA THR A 2 75.87 -1.77 -4.02
C THR A 2 74.53 -2.02 -4.67
N ALA A 3 73.99 -3.25 -4.59
CA ALA A 3 72.72 -3.65 -5.15
C ALA A 3 71.56 -2.93 -4.40
N PRO A 4 70.49 -2.48 -5.10
CA PRO A 4 69.34 -1.90 -4.44
C PRO A 4 68.60 -2.99 -3.64
N GLY A 5 68.37 -2.69 -2.35
CA GLY A 5 67.69 -3.58 -1.41
C GLY A 5 66.23 -3.84 -1.90
N GLN A 6 65.93 -5.09 -2.12
CA GLN A 6 64.57 -5.57 -2.29
C GLN A 6 63.90 -5.45 -0.92
N LEU A 7 62.87 -4.61 -0.84
CA LEU A 7 61.95 -4.62 0.29
C LEU A 7 61.27 -6.01 0.35
N PRO A 8 61.22 -6.64 1.52
CA PRO A 8 60.61 -7.94 1.68
C PRO A 8 59.10 -7.85 1.36
N LEU A 9 58.63 -8.67 0.42
CA LEU A 9 57.24 -8.79 -0.02
C LEU A 9 56.24 -9.00 1.13
N GLY A 10 56.70 -9.35 2.36
CA GLY A 10 55.89 -9.53 3.53
C GLY A 10 55.32 -8.24 4.12
N ASP A 11 56.12 -7.15 4.11
CA ASP A 11 55.69 -5.88 4.76
C ASP A 11 54.62 -5.15 3.96
N VAL A 12 54.62 -5.24 2.66
CA VAL A 12 53.60 -4.65 1.77
C VAL A 12 52.25 -5.34 1.97
N GLY A 13 52.23 -6.66 2.15
CA GLY A 13 51.03 -7.44 2.41
C GLY A 13 50.40 -7.13 3.77
N LEU A 14 51.21 -6.94 4.80
CA LEU A 14 50.73 -6.59 6.13
C LEU A 14 50.16 -5.17 6.18
N LEU A 15 50.74 -4.20 5.49
CA LEU A 15 50.20 -2.84 5.37
C LEU A 15 48.88 -2.82 4.63
N GLN A 16 48.71 -3.60 3.55
CA GLN A 16 47.45 -3.72 2.84
C GLN A 16 46.36 -4.37 3.71
N LEU A 17 46.69 -5.40 4.48
CA LEU A 17 45.74 -6.04 5.40
C LEU A 17 45.28 -5.08 6.49
N ALA A 18 46.20 -4.27 7.06
CA ALA A 18 45.86 -3.26 8.04
C ALA A 18 44.93 -2.18 7.47
N GLU A 19 45.21 -1.71 6.26
CA GLU A 19 44.35 -0.73 5.56
C GLU A 19 42.96 -1.30 5.26
N HIS A 20 42.89 -2.57 4.84
CA HIS A 20 41.60 -3.24 4.64
C HIS A 20 40.82 -3.43 5.95
N ALA A 21 41.49 -3.77 7.06
CA ALA A 21 40.88 -3.88 8.38
C ALA A 21 40.28 -2.54 8.82
N GLU A 22 41.01 -1.45 8.73
CA GLU A 22 40.51 -0.10 9.06
C GLU A 22 39.32 0.31 8.14
N ARG A 23 39.32 -0.11 6.89
CA ARG A 23 38.22 0.18 5.97
C ARG A 23 36.97 -0.62 6.33
N LEU A 24 37.11 -1.88 6.74
CA LEU A 24 36.01 -2.70 7.21
C LEU A 24 35.42 -2.14 8.52
N ASP A 25 36.25 -1.70 9.46
CA ASP A 25 35.78 -1.07 10.71
C ASP A 25 35.01 0.22 10.44
N ARG A 26 35.47 1.05 9.50
CA ARG A 26 34.73 2.26 9.08
C ARG A 26 33.41 1.94 8.42
N LEU A 27 33.35 0.90 7.58
CA LEU A 27 32.11 0.45 6.96
C LEU A 27 31.13 -0.12 8.00
N ALA A 28 31.62 -0.91 8.95
CA ALA A 28 30.81 -1.45 10.03
C ALA A 28 30.17 -0.32 10.87
N ALA A 29 30.93 0.69 11.28
CA ALA A 29 30.44 1.85 11.99
C ALA A 29 29.41 2.66 11.17
N ALA A 30 29.63 2.83 9.87
CA ALA A 30 28.68 3.51 8.98
C ALA A 30 27.35 2.73 8.84
N VAL A 31 27.43 1.39 8.75
CA VAL A 31 26.23 0.52 8.73
C VAL A 31 25.46 0.60 10.04
N GLU A 32 26.13 0.59 11.20
CA GLU A 32 25.49 0.79 12.50
C GLU A 32 24.76 2.14 12.59
N THR A 33 25.44 3.22 12.20
CA THR A 33 24.86 4.57 12.19
C THR A 33 23.65 4.66 11.26
N LEU A 34 23.73 4.06 10.05
CA LEU A 34 22.61 4.00 9.13
C LEU A 34 21.45 3.17 9.68
N THR A 35 21.74 2.06 10.36
CA THR A 35 20.73 1.21 10.99
C THR A 35 20.00 1.95 12.11
N GLU A 36 20.73 2.74 12.92
CA GLU A 36 20.12 3.59 13.93
C GLU A 36 19.27 4.71 13.33
N HIS A 37 19.76 5.37 12.27
CA HIS A 37 18.96 6.37 11.55
C HIS A 37 17.70 5.78 10.94
N VAL A 38 17.79 4.62 10.29
CA VAL A 38 16.61 3.92 9.75
C VAL A 38 15.63 3.55 10.86
N ARG A 39 16.13 3.06 12.01
CA ARG A 39 15.30 2.73 13.16
C ARG A 39 14.64 3.99 13.76
N ALA A 40 15.38 5.10 13.86
CA ALA A 40 14.85 6.38 14.32
C ALA A 40 13.81 6.97 13.33
N LEU A 41 14.02 6.81 12.01
CA LEU A 41 13.07 7.23 10.98
C LEU A 41 11.85 6.31 10.90
N ALA A 42 12.02 5.01 11.16
CA ALA A 42 10.91 4.06 11.24
C ALA A 42 10.02 4.33 12.48
N GLY A 43 10.50 5.15 13.41
CA GLY A 43 9.83 5.51 14.66
C GLY A 43 9.84 4.33 15.63
N ASP A 44 10.23 4.61 16.85
CA ASP A 44 10.04 3.70 17.98
C ASP A 44 8.54 3.73 18.36
N ASP A 45 7.71 3.20 17.46
CA ASP A 45 6.24 3.21 17.62
C ASP A 45 5.77 1.97 18.39
N THR A 46 6.43 1.68 19.51
CA THR A 46 5.97 0.69 20.49
C THR A 46 4.87 1.25 21.40
N GLY A 47 4.36 2.46 21.13
CA GLY A 47 3.36 3.15 21.93
C GLY A 47 2.06 3.47 21.17
N THR A 48 1.11 2.56 21.14
CA THR A 48 -0.36 2.79 21.23
C THR A 48 -1.16 3.39 20.08
N LEU A 49 -0.61 3.75 18.94
CA LEU A 49 -1.42 4.10 17.77
C LEU A 49 -1.21 3.07 16.66
N ARG A 50 -1.86 1.91 16.79
CA ARG A 50 -1.88 0.93 15.70
C ARG A 50 -2.51 1.61 14.48
N GLY A 51 -1.74 1.68 13.40
CA GLY A 51 -2.27 2.10 12.11
C GLY A 51 -3.27 1.08 11.57
N TYR A 52 -3.98 1.47 10.53
CA TYR A 52 -4.85 0.56 9.81
C TYR A 52 -4.03 -0.59 9.22
N GLU A 53 -4.44 -1.83 9.51
CA GLU A 53 -3.89 -3.05 8.92
C GLU A 53 -4.87 -3.59 7.87
N PRO A 54 -4.42 -3.78 6.61
CA PRO A 54 -5.30 -4.24 5.55
C PRO A 54 -5.93 -5.61 5.85
N ILE A 55 -7.20 -5.73 5.55
CA ILE A 55 -7.93 -7.00 5.64
C ILE A 55 -7.50 -7.90 4.48
N PRO A 56 -7.31 -9.21 4.69
CA PRO A 56 -7.03 -10.14 3.61
C PRO A 56 -8.09 -10.06 2.51
N ALA A 57 -7.64 -10.06 1.25
CA ALA A 57 -8.54 -9.97 0.11
C ALA A 57 -9.56 -11.11 0.09
N PRO A 58 -10.85 -10.82 -0.06
CA PRO A 58 -11.90 -11.81 -0.12
C PRO A 58 -11.73 -12.76 -1.32
N ARG A 59 -11.98 -14.04 -1.13
CA ARG A 59 -11.98 -15.02 -2.22
C ARG A 59 -13.35 -15.08 -2.89
N TRP A 60 -13.74 -14.00 -3.57
CA TRP A 60 -15.09 -13.78 -4.12
C TRP A 60 -15.71 -14.98 -4.85
N LEU A 61 -14.89 -15.81 -5.53
CA LEU A 61 -15.36 -17.00 -6.27
C LEU A 61 -15.45 -18.26 -5.42
N ALA A 62 -14.85 -18.27 -4.22
CA ALA A 62 -14.79 -19.43 -3.34
C ALA A 62 -15.52 -19.23 -2.01
N MET A 63 -16.13 -18.05 -1.80
CA MET A 63 -16.93 -17.72 -0.62
C MET A 63 -18.30 -18.37 -0.69
N ASP A 64 -18.81 -18.76 0.46
CA ASP A 64 -20.23 -19.11 0.59
C ASP A 64 -21.12 -17.85 0.57
N ASP A 65 -22.44 -18.05 0.55
CA ASP A 65 -23.39 -16.94 0.44
C ASP A 65 -23.38 -16.00 1.66
N ALA A 66 -23.11 -16.53 2.85
CA ALA A 66 -23.05 -15.75 4.10
C ALA A 66 -21.78 -14.88 4.13
N GLU A 67 -20.63 -15.45 3.83
CA GLU A 67 -19.35 -14.74 3.71
C GLU A 67 -19.43 -13.64 2.65
N ARG A 68 -20.03 -13.96 1.50
CA ARG A 68 -20.24 -13.01 0.41
C ARG A 68 -21.15 -11.86 0.83
N ALA A 69 -22.24 -12.15 1.55
CA ALA A 69 -23.16 -11.13 2.04
C ALA A 69 -22.47 -10.20 3.03
N GLU A 70 -21.66 -10.72 3.94
CA GLU A 70 -20.89 -9.93 4.90
C GLU A 70 -19.85 -9.04 4.20
N ALA A 71 -19.04 -9.60 3.30
CA ALA A 71 -18.07 -8.84 2.53
C ALA A 71 -18.75 -7.72 1.70
N THR A 72 -19.87 -8.03 1.06
CA THR A 72 -20.66 -7.06 0.30
C THR A 72 -21.25 -5.96 1.21
N ALA A 73 -21.68 -6.30 2.42
CA ALA A 73 -22.20 -5.32 3.38
C ALA A 73 -21.11 -4.31 3.81
N ARG A 74 -19.86 -4.77 4.00
CA ARG A 74 -18.71 -3.86 4.26
C ARG A 74 -18.50 -2.89 3.10
N LEU A 75 -18.53 -3.38 1.86
CA LEU A 75 -18.38 -2.51 0.67
C LEU A 75 -19.55 -1.53 0.53
N ARG A 76 -20.79 -1.94 0.81
CA ARG A 76 -21.95 -1.03 0.84
C ARG A 76 -21.74 0.08 1.86
N SER A 77 -21.31 -0.26 3.07
CA SER A 77 -20.99 0.72 4.10
C SER A 77 -19.94 1.73 3.64
N TRP A 78 -18.85 1.26 3.02
CA TRP A 78 -17.82 2.14 2.48
C TRP A 78 -18.35 3.04 1.35
N VAL A 79 -19.14 2.50 0.43
CA VAL A 79 -19.78 3.29 -0.64
C VAL A 79 -20.65 4.41 -0.08
N GLU A 80 -21.47 4.12 0.93
CA GLU A 80 -22.40 5.10 1.50
C GLU A 80 -21.71 6.10 2.44
N GLN A 81 -20.68 5.69 3.18
CA GLN A 81 -20.03 6.53 4.18
C GLN A 81 -18.82 7.29 3.65
N VAL A 82 -18.17 6.79 2.59
CA VAL A 82 -16.93 7.35 2.06
C VAL A 82 -17.09 7.77 0.60
N LEU A 83 -17.41 6.82 -0.29
CA LEU A 83 -17.39 7.07 -1.72
C LEU A 83 -18.40 8.15 -2.13
N ARG A 84 -19.66 8.03 -1.72
CA ARG A 84 -20.72 8.99 -2.06
C ARG A 84 -20.50 10.38 -1.43
N PRO A 85 -20.18 10.50 -0.13
CA PRO A 85 -19.98 11.82 0.47
C PRO A 85 -18.75 12.58 -0.05
N LEU A 86 -17.62 11.87 -0.23
CA LEU A 86 -16.37 12.51 -0.62
C LEU A 86 -16.18 12.61 -2.14
N TYR A 87 -16.71 11.65 -2.89
CA TYR A 87 -16.47 11.48 -4.33
C TYR A 87 -17.77 11.34 -5.13
N GLY A 88 -18.87 11.93 -4.65
CA GLY A 88 -20.19 11.78 -5.23
C GLY A 88 -20.28 12.13 -6.71
N HIS A 89 -19.50 13.12 -7.17
CA HIS A 89 -19.40 13.49 -8.58
C HIS A 89 -18.81 12.37 -9.45
N LEU A 90 -17.93 11.52 -8.90
CA LEU A 90 -17.39 10.35 -9.58
C LEU A 90 -18.30 9.11 -9.44
N ALA A 91 -19.05 9.03 -8.34
CA ALA A 91 -19.99 7.93 -8.06
C ALA A 91 -21.36 8.13 -8.71
N THR A 92 -21.57 9.25 -9.43
CA THR A 92 -22.81 9.51 -10.17
C THR A 92 -23.04 8.41 -11.20
N GLY A 93 -24.24 7.82 -11.19
CA GLY A 93 -24.61 6.76 -12.09
C GLY A 93 -24.22 5.34 -11.64
N LEU A 94 -23.69 5.18 -10.43
CA LEU A 94 -23.50 3.85 -9.84
C LEU A 94 -24.86 3.21 -9.60
N PRO A 95 -25.24 2.13 -10.35
CA PRO A 95 -26.54 1.51 -10.24
C PRO A 95 -26.71 0.73 -8.95
N ALA A 96 -27.94 0.53 -8.48
CA ALA A 96 -28.22 -0.23 -7.26
C ALA A 96 -27.77 -1.70 -7.33
N CYS A 97 -27.70 -2.25 -8.56
CA CYS A 97 -27.26 -3.63 -8.82
C CYS A 97 -25.73 -3.83 -8.82
N TRP A 98 -24.94 -2.80 -8.50
CA TRP A 98 -23.48 -2.93 -8.53
C TRP A 98 -22.94 -4.15 -7.73
N PRO A 99 -23.57 -4.59 -6.61
CA PRO A 99 -23.08 -5.73 -5.87
C PRO A 99 -23.25 -7.08 -6.57
N GLU A 100 -24.03 -7.11 -7.66
CA GLU A 100 -24.27 -8.32 -8.46
C GLU A 100 -23.16 -8.53 -9.52
N HIS A 101 -22.24 -7.55 -9.65
CA HIS A 101 -21.14 -7.57 -10.59
C HIS A 101 -19.82 -7.98 -9.93
N PRO A 102 -19.28 -9.18 -10.22
CA PRO A 102 -18.05 -9.65 -9.55
C PRO A 102 -16.86 -8.71 -9.72
N LEU A 103 -16.67 -8.13 -10.91
CA LEU A 103 -15.58 -7.20 -11.17
C LEU A 103 -15.72 -5.92 -10.34
N VAL A 104 -16.95 -5.44 -10.14
CA VAL A 104 -17.23 -4.26 -9.31
C VAL A 104 -16.93 -4.56 -7.84
N LEU A 105 -17.28 -5.74 -7.35
CA LEU A 105 -16.95 -6.17 -5.98
C LEU A 105 -15.43 -6.17 -5.76
N VAL A 106 -14.67 -6.80 -6.65
CA VAL A 106 -13.20 -6.82 -6.59
C VAL A 106 -12.63 -5.39 -6.66
N THR A 107 -13.18 -4.54 -7.53
CA THR A 107 -12.72 -3.16 -7.69
C THR A 107 -12.98 -2.34 -6.43
N PHE A 108 -14.14 -2.45 -5.83
CA PHE A 108 -14.47 -1.72 -4.60
C PHE A 108 -13.73 -2.26 -3.38
N ASP A 109 -13.42 -3.55 -3.35
CA ASP A 109 -12.63 -4.15 -2.29
C ASP A 109 -11.25 -3.49 -2.21
N TRP A 110 -10.45 -3.55 -3.28
CA TRP A 110 -9.12 -2.94 -3.24
C TRP A 110 -9.15 -1.41 -3.13
N LEU A 111 -10.18 -0.73 -3.67
CA LEU A 111 -10.33 0.72 -3.50
C LEU A 111 -10.60 1.11 -2.04
N SER A 112 -11.46 0.37 -1.35
CA SER A 112 -11.79 0.62 0.06
C SER A 112 -10.61 0.34 0.98
N GLU A 113 -9.87 -0.74 0.72
CA GLU A 113 -8.67 -1.09 1.47
C GLU A 113 -7.56 -0.06 1.26
N LEU A 114 -7.30 0.33 0.02
CA LEU A 114 -6.30 1.35 -0.29
C LEU A 114 -6.67 2.70 0.32
N HIS A 115 -7.97 3.08 0.29
CA HIS A 115 -8.44 4.26 0.99
C HIS A 115 -8.14 4.17 2.49
N SER A 116 -8.45 3.05 3.12
CA SER A 116 -8.22 2.84 4.55
C SER A 116 -6.73 2.92 4.92
N VAL A 117 -5.86 2.28 4.12
CA VAL A 117 -4.40 2.37 4.27
C VAL A 117 -3.90 3.80 4.16
N LEU A 118 -4.45 4.60 3.25
CA LEU A 118 -3.99 5.96 2.99
C LEU A 118 -4.56 7.01 3.96
N TYR A 119 -5.76 6.79 4.50
CA TYR A 119 -6.48 7.83 5.26
C TYR A 119 -6.71 7.53 6.73
N LEU A 120 -6.65 6.25 7.14
CA LEU A 120 -6.89 5.84 8.53
C LEU A 120 -5.60 5.65 9.36
N GLN A 121 -4.47 6.11 8.84
CA GLN A 121 -3.22 6.08 9.60
C GLN A 121 -3.14 7.24 10.60
N PRO A 122 -2.59 7.01 11.79
CA PRO A 122 -2.50 8.04 12.84
C PRO A 122 -1.55 9.18 12.49
N ARG A 123 -0.59 8.92 11.60
CA ARG A 123 0.40 9.91 11.14
C ARG A 123 0.48 9.92 9.63
N ARG A 124 0.75 11.09 9.06
CA ARG A 124 0.96 11.27 7.62
C ARG A 124 2.45 11.37 7.31
N SER A 125 2.93 10.51 6.42
CA SER A 125 4.26 10.64 5.80
C SER A 125 4.14 11.32 4.42
N ALA A 126 5.28 11.80 3.89
CA ALA A 126 5.32 12.34 2.53
C ALA A 126 4.90 11.29 1.48
N GLN A 127 5.26 10.02 1.70
CA GLN A 127 4.85 8.91 0.84
C GLN A 127 3.33 8.70 0.85
N MET A 128 2.70 8.80 2.02
CA MET A 128 1.24 8.69 2.13
C MET A 128 0.53 9.83 1.43
N LEU A 129 1.02 11.07 1.58
CA LEU A 129 0.45 12.23 0.88
C LEU A 129 0.56 12.08 -0.64
N ALA A 130 1.69 11.58 -1.16
CA ALA A 130 1.84 11.26 -2.57
C ALA A 130 0.86 10.16 -3.02
N GLY A 131 0.71 9.09 -2.22
CA GLY A 131 -0.26 8.03 -2.45
C GLY A 131 -1.72 8.53 -2.43
N GLN A 132 -2.07 9.44 -1.52
CA GLN A 132 -3.39 10.07 -1.47
C GLN A 132 -3.67 10.89 -2.74
N ALA A 133 -2.68 11.67 -3.21
CA ALA A 133 -2.81 12.43 -4.44
C ALA A 133 -3.01 11.50 -5.65
N GLU A 134 -2.23 10.42 -5.77
CA GLU A 134 -2.36 9.44 -6.83
C GLU A 134 -3.71 8.71 -6.78
N TYR A 135 -4.16 8.32 -5.58
CA TYR A 135 -5.46 7.71 -5.38
C TYR A 135 -6.59 8.57 -5.93
N GLN A 136 -6.61 9.87 -5.57
CA GLN A 136 -7.67 10.79 -5.97
C GLN A 136 -7.64 11.16 -7.46
N THR A 137 -6.43 11.35 -8.02
CA THR A 137 -6.29 11.90 -9.38
C THR A 137 -6.23 10.85 -10.46
N ARG A 138 -5.79 9.63 -10.14
CA ARG A 138 -5.58 8.57 -11.11
C ARG A 138 -6.37 7.30 -10.82
N LEU A 139 -6.17 6.70 -9.64
CA LEU A 139 -6.69 5.37 -9.38
C LEU A 139 -8.22 5.35 -9.25
N LEU A 140 -8.77 6.20 -8.40
CA LEU A 140 -10.21 6.26 -8.16
C LEU A 140 -11.01 6.63 -9.42
N PRO A 141 -10.66 7.70 -10.19
CA PRO A 141 -11.38 8.02 -11.43
C PRO A 141 -11.32 6.91 -12.47
N ALA A 142 -10.16 6.26 -12.65
CA ALA A 142 -9.99 5.16 -13.59
C ALA A 142 -10.84 3.95 -13.20
N ALA A 143 -10.80 3.55 -11.94
CA ALA A 143 -11.59 2.44 -11.42
C ALA A 143 -13.10 2.68 -11.55
N LEU A 144 -13.57 3.89 -11.20
CA LEU A 144 -14.99 4.23 -11.36
C LEU A 144 -15.42 4.33 -12.83
N SER A 145 -14.52 4.69 -13.74
CA SER A 145 -14.78 4.61 -15.18
C SER A 145 -14.99 3.16 -15.61
N GLN A 146 -14.14 2.24 -15.15
CA GLN A 146 -14.28 0.80 -15.42
C GLN A 146 -15.58 0.24 -14.82
N VAL A 147 -15.92 0.60 -13.58
CA VAL A 147 -17.19 0.21 -12.95
C VAL A 147 -18.38 0.66 -13.76
N ARG A 148 -18.39 1.91 -14.28
CA ARG A 148 -19.46 2.40 -15.15
C ARG A 148 -19.57 1.59 -16.45
N GLN A 149 -18.45 1.24 -17.08
CA GLN A 149 -18.43 0.42 -18.28
C GLN A 149 -19.02 -0.97 -18.01
N GLU A 150 -18.63 -1.60 -16.91
CA GLU A 150 -19.10 -2.92 -16.50
C GLU A 150 -20.60 -2.95 -16.20
N THR A 151 -21.12 -1.85 -15.65
CA THR A 151 -22.54 -1.73 -15.29
C THR A 151 -23.39 -1.11 -16.41
N THR A 152 -22.78 -0.74 -17.54
CA THR A 152 -23.52 -0.22 -18.70
C THR A 152 -24.37 -1.33 -19.33
N GLY A 153 -25.66 -1.07 -19.47
CA GLY A 153 -26.60 -2.05 -20.06
C GLY A 153 -27.14 -3.07 -19.05
N CYS A 154 -26.81 -2.96 -17.77
CA CYS A 154 -27.50 -3.73 -16.74
C CYS A 154 -28.99 -3.38 -16.74
N GLN A 155 -29.77 -4.18 -17.43
CA GLN A 155 -31.23 -4.18 -17.38
C GLN A 155 -31.72 -4.98 -16.15
N HIS A 156 -31.12 -4.76 -15.00
CA HIS A 156 -31.77 -5.17 -13.77
C HIS A 156 -32.91 -4.17 -13.57
N ASN A 157 -34.00 -4.45 -14.28
CA ASN A 157 -35.26 -3.76 -14.13
C ASN A 157 -35.49 -3.54 -12.65
N GLY A 158 -35.56 -2.24 -12.28
CA GLY A 158 -35.99 -1.86 -10.96
C GLY A 158 -37.32 -2.54 -10.65
N LYS A 159 -37.28 -3.69 -10.01
CA LYS A 159 -38.32 -4.03 -9.06
C LYS A 159 -38.15 -3.03 -7.92
N ALA A 160 -38.68 -1.84 -8.17
CA ALA A 160 -39.07 -0.95 -7.10
C ALA A 160 -39.77 -1.84 -6.08
N ALA A 161 -39.17 -1.96 -4.90
CA ALA A 161 -39.87 -2.50 -3.74
C ALA A 161 -41.07 -1.59 -3.53
N THR A 162 -42.21 -2.02 -4.08
CA THR A 162 -43.52 -1.49 -3.71
C THR A 162 -43.84 -2.18 -2.39
N THR A 163 -43.64 -1.47 -1.29
CA THR A 163 -44.53 -1.55 -0.12
C THR A 163 -44.16 -0.42 0.83
#